data_c221c195a33e85ca3955ba5f77e7baca
#
_entry.id   c221c195a33e85ca3955ba5f77e7baca
#
_cell.length_a   1.000
_cell.length_b   1.000
_cell.length_c   1.000
_cell.angle_alpha   90.00
_cell.angle_beta   90.00
_cell.angle_gamma   90.00
#
_symmetry.space_group_name_H-M   'P 1'
#
loop_
_entity.id
_entity.type
_entity.pdbx_description
1 polymer ?
#
loop_
_entity_poly.entity_id
_entity_poly.type
_entity_poly.pdbx_seq_one_letter_code
_entity_poly.pdbx_strand_id
1 'polypeptide(L)'
;FLRNSGLAAGGTALTSMLTPGMMKKAHAASGSAAGGKIEKIRSICTHCAVGCGVYAEVQNGVWTGQEPAFDHPISLGAHCAKGAAVREHGHGERRLKYPMKLVGGQWKRVSWNQAIDEVGDQMMQIREKSGPDSVYWLGSAKFNNEQSYLFRKFAAMWGTNNVDHQARICHSTTVAGVANT
;
A
#
# COMPACT_ATOMS: atom_id res chain seq x y z
N PHE A 1 -26.28 -29.34 -1.07
CA PHE A 1 -27.23 -28.99 -2.13
C PHE A 1 -27.42 -27.47 -2.24
N LEU A 2 -27.81 -26.78 -1.16
CA LEU A 2 -28.05 -25.32 -1.14
C LEU A 2 -26.81 -24.48 -1.46
N ARG A 3 -25.62 -24.96 -1.13
CA ARG A 3 -24.36 -24.24 -1.44
C ARG A 3 -24.03 -24.21 -2.94
N ASN A 4 -24.35 -25.26 -3.66
CA ASN A 4 -24.07 -25.36 -5.10
C ASN A 4 -25.15 -24.68 -5.96
N SER A 5 -26.40 -24.68 -5.51
CA SER A 5 -27.48 -23.97 -6.20
C SER A 5 -27.38 -22.45 -6.05
N GLY A 6 -26.89 -21.96 -4.90
CA GLY A 6 -26.63 -20.53 -4.69
C GLY A 6 -25.50 -19.99 -5.57
N LEU A 7 -24.43 -20.77 -5.78
CA LEU A 7 -23.31 -20.43 -6.67
C LEU A 7 -23.72 -20.39 -8.16
N ALA A 8 -24.59 -21.31 -8.60
CA ALA A 8 -25.07 -21.32 -9.97
C ALA A 8 -26.01 -20.14 -10.27
N ALA A 9 -26.92 -19.80 -9.35
CA ALA A 9 -27.84 -18.67 -9.50
C ALA A 9 -27.12 -17.32 -9.38
N GLY A 10 -26.14 -17.19 -8.44
CA GLY A 10 -25.33 -15.99 -8.29
C GLY A 10 -24.40 -15.74 -9.47
N GLY A 11 -23.82 -16.79 -10.06
CA GLY A 11 -22.96 -16.69 -11.21
C GLY A 11 -23.67 -16.19 -12.48
N THR A 12 -24.87 -16.67 -12.73
CA THR A 12 -25.67 -16.25 -13.89
C THR A 12 -26.24 -14.82 -13.75
N ALA A 13 -26.57 -14.39 -12.54
CA ALA A 13 -27.02 -13.01 -12.28
C ALA A 13 -25.88 -11.99 -12.45
N LEU A 14 -24.65 -12.33 -12.03
CA LEU A 14 -23.47 -11.47 -12.21
C LEU A 14 -23.06 -11.36 -13.67
N THR A 15 -23.15 -12.42 -14.46
CA THR A 15 -22.81 -12.39 -15.90
C THR A 15 -23.83 -11.62 -16.73
N SER A 16 -25.12 -11.61 -16.33
CA SER A 16 -26.16 -10.85 -17.03
C SER A 16 -26.06 -9.33 -16.78
N MET A 17 -25.38 -8.88 -15.73
CA MET A 17 -25.17 -7.45 -15.43
C MET A 17 -23.92 -6.86 -16.09
N LEU A 18 -23.03 -7.68 -16.63
CA LEU A 18 -21.84 -7.20 -17.34
C LEU A 18 -22.21 -6.84 -18.78
N THR A 19 -22.09 -5.57 -19.13
CA THR A 19 -22.24 -5.14 -20.52
C THR A 19 -21.16 -5.80 -21.40
N PRO A 20 -21.44 -6.09 -22.69
CA PRO A 20 -20.45 -6.67 -23.61
C PRO A 20 -19.13 -5.90 -23.67
N GLY A 21 -19.16 -4.59 -23.43
CA GLY A 21 -17.97 -3.75 -23.35
C GLY A 21 -17.13 -4.00 -22.10
N MET A 22 -17.76 -4.29 -20.96
CA MET A 22 -17.05 -4.63 -19.71
C MET A 22 -16.43 -6.01 -19.79
N MET A 23 -17.12 -6.98 -20.41
CA MET A 23 -16.56 -8.31 -20.67
C MET A 23 -15.36 -8.24 -21.62
N LYS A 24 -15.44 -7.43 -22.68
CA LYS A 24 -14.33 -7.21 -23.62
C LYS A 24 -13.12 -6.56 -22.95
N LYS A 25 -13.35 -5.63 -22.00
CA LYS A 25 -12.30 -4.98 -21.22
C LYS A 25 -11.66 -5.94 -20.21
N ALA A 26 -12.45 -6.81 -19.57
CA ALA A 26 -11.96 -7.85 -18.67
C ALA A 26 -11.14 -8.91 -19.42
N HIS A 27 -11.59 -9.35 -20.61
CA HIS A 27 -10.84 -10.26 -21.47
C HIS A 27 -9.56 -9.62 -22.03
N ALA A 28 -9.58 -8.35 -22.39
CA ALA A 28 -8.38 -7.64 -22.83
C ALA A 28 -7.35 -7.51 -21.69
N ALA A 29 -7.80 -7.29 -20.45
CA ALA A 29 -6.92 -7.27 -19.29
C ALA A 29 -6.34 -8.65 -18.94
N SER A 30 -7.08 -9.73 -19.18
CA SER A 30 -6.60 -11.09 -18.99
C SER A 30 -5.75 -11.62 -20.17
N GLY A 31 -5.97 -11.10 -21.38
CA GLY A 31 -5.31 -11.56 -22.61
C GLY A 31 -3.92 -10.94 -22.87
N SER A 32 -3.54 -9.87 -22.18
CA SER A 32 -2.21 -9.24 -22.39
C SER A 32 -1.05 -9.99 -21.71
N ALA A 33 -1.34 -11.05 -20.98
CA ALA A 33 -0.34 -11.86 -20.27
C ALA A 33 0.07 -13.14 -21.04
N ALA A 34 -0.47 -13.40 -22.21
CA ALA A 34 -0.20 -14.61 -22.96
C ALA A 34 1.20 -14.56 -23.60
N GLY A 35 2.19 -15.24 -23.02
CA GLY A 35 3.43 -15.60 -23.68
C GLY A 35 4.75 -15.18 -23.04
N GLY A 36 4.79 -14.50 -21.87
CA GLY A 36 6.03 -14.17 -21.18
C GLY A 36 6.32 -15.13 -20.01
N LYS A 37 7.61 -15.33 -19.72
CA LYS A 37 8.05 -16.05 -18.51
C LYS A 37 7.57 -15.30 -17.25
N ILE A 38 6.96 -16.02 -16.33
CA ILE A 38 6.61 -15.49 -15.01
C ILE A 38 7.87 -15.48 -14.15
N GLU A 39 8.23 -14.33 -13.63
CA GLU A 39 9.29 -14.15 -12.65
C GLU A 39 8.68 -14.01 -11.27
N LYS A 40 9.19 -14.78 -10.29
CA LYS A 40 8.80 -14.66 -8.89
C LYS A 40 9.77 -13.73 -8.17
N ILE A 41 9.27 -12.56 -7.77
CA ILE A 41 10.07 -11.55 -7.08
C ILE A 41 9.63 -11.52 -5.62
N ARG A 42 10.58 -11.73 -4.71
CA ARG A 42 10.31 -11.67 -3.28
C ARG A 42 10.02 -10.23 -2.85
N SER A 43 8.95 -10.05 -2.08
CA SER A 43 8.52 -8.76 -1.57
C SER A 43 7.87 -8.91 -0.20
N ILE A 44 7.48 -7.78 0.38
CA ILE A 44 6.86 -7.69 1.71
C ILE A 44 5.51 -6.98 1.58
N CYS A 45 4.51 -7.49 2.26
CA CYS A 45 3.22 -6.82 2.40
C CYS A 45 3.38 -5.51 3.20
N THR A 46 2.84 -4.42 2.68
CA THR A 46 2.96 -3.08 3.26
C THR A 46 1.72 -2.62 4.03
N HIS A 47 0.78 -3.52 4.33
CA HIS A 47 -0.45 -3.15 5.04
C HIS A 47 -0.29 -2.94 6.54
N CYS A 48 0.65 -3.61 7.16
CA CYS A 48 0.96 -3.44 8.59
C CYS A 48 2.39 -3.86 8.91
N ALA A 49 2.82 -3.57 10.13
CA ALA A 49 4.16 -3.85 10.62
C ALA A 49 4.52 -5.34 10.77
N VAL A 50 3.56 -6.26 10.57
CA VAL A 50 3.85 -7.72 10.55
C VAL A 50 4.82 -8.06 9.42
N GLY A 51 4.73 -7.34 8.27
CA GLY A 51 5.67 -7.52 7.18
C GLY A 51 5.63 -8.92 6.58
N CYS A 52 4.43 -9.48 6.36
CA CYS A 52 4.29 -10.81 5.76
C CYS A 52 4.99 -10.89 4.41
N GLY A 53 5.78 -11.95 4.20
CA GLY A 53 6.45 -12.21 2.94
C GLY A 53 5.49 -12.63 1.84
N VAL A 54 5.69 -12.09 0.65
CA VAL A 54 4.95 -12.46 -0.56
C VAL A 54 5.92 -12.65 -1.73
N TYR A 55 5.58 -13.54 -2.64
CA TYR A 55 6.19 -13.62 -3.96
C TYR A 55 5.28 -12.93 -4.98
N ALA A 56 5.73 -11.83 -5.54
CA ALA A 56 5.06 -11.19 -6.65
C ALA A 56 5.36 -11.97 -7.94
N GLU A 57 4.32 -12.36 -8.65
CA GLU A 57 4.42 -12.98 -9.96
C GLU A 57 4.38 -11.88 -11.01
N VAL A 58 5.51 -11.66 -11.66
CA VAL A 58 5.68 -10.59 -12.64
C VAL A 58 5.85 -11.19 -14.03
N GLN A 59 5.04 -10.71 -14.97
CA GLN A 59 5.10 -11.09 -16.35
C GLN A 59 5.18 -9.84 -17.23
N ASN A 60 6.18 -9.75 -18.08
CA ASN A 60 6.41 -8.57 -18.93
C ASN A 60 6.42 -7.23 -18.15
N GLY A 61 6.99 -7.22 -16.94
CA GLY A 61 7.04 -6.03 -16.08
C GLY A 61 5.72 -5.70 -15.37
N VAL A 62 4.69 -6.52 -15.50
CA VAL A 62 3.40 -6.34 -14.83
C VAL A 62 3.25 -7.36 -13.70
N TRP A 63 2.86 -6.89 -12.53
CA TRP A 63 2.53 -7.76 -11.41
C TRP A 63 1.17 -8.44 -11.64
N THR A 64 1.19 -9.68 -12.10
CA THR A 64 -0.01 -10.42 -12.54
C THR A 64 -0.65 -11.26 -11.45
N GLY A 65 0.16 -11.78 -10.52
CA GLY A 65 -0.29 -12.63 -9.43
C GLY A 65 0.60 -12.52 -8.21
N GLN A 66 0.21 -13.17 -7.11
CA GLN A 66 1.06 -13.29 -5.93
C GLN A 66 0.80 -14.59 -5.18
N GLU A 67 1.84 -15.05 -4.51
CA GLU A 67 1.80 -16.19 -3.60
C GLU A 67 2.36 -15.78 -2.23
N PRO A 68 1.91 -16.41 -1.14
CA PRO A 68 2.56 -16.24 0.16
C PRO A 68 3.98 -16.84 0.13
N ALA A 69 4.93 -16.17 0.78
CA ALA A 69 6.29 -16.66 0.91
C ALA A 69 6.39 -17.64 2.11
N PHE A 70 6.36 -18.94 1.83
CA PHE A 70 6.44 -19.98 2.86
C PHE A 70 7.84 -20.06 3.52
N ASP A 71 8.85 -19.57 2.85
CA ASP A 71 10.23 -19.45 3.35
C ASP A 71 10.49 -18.18 4.16
N HIS A 72 9.46 -17.35 4.36
CA HIS A 72 9.60 -16.13 5.16
C HIS A 72 9.65 -16.48 6.65
N PRO A 73 10.68 -16.06 7.41
CA PRO A 73 10.94 -16.56 8.76
C PRO A 73 9.89 -16.16 9.80
N ILE A 74 9.09 -15.13 9.54
CA ILE A 74 8.08 -14.62 10.46
C ILE A 74 6.68 -15.08 10.06
N SER A 75 6.28 -14.87 8.82
CA SER A 75 4.91 -15.17 8.38
C SER A 75 4.70 -16.62 7.96
N LEU A 76 5.77 -17.36 7.63
CA LEU A 76 5.72 -18.79 7.25
C LEU A 76 4.62 -19.12 6.23
N GLY A 77 4.39 -18.22 5.29
CA GLY A 77 3.34 -18.36 4.28
C GLY A 77 1.95 -17.87 4.71
N ALA A 78 1.78 -17.43 5.96
CA ALA A 78 0.50 -16.88 6.40
C ALA A 78 0.39 -15.39 6.05
N HIS A 79 -0.78 -14.98 5.56
CA HIS A 79 -1.18 -13.59 5.46
C HIS A 79 -2.71 -13.46 5.52
N CYS A 80 -3.20 -12.29 5.91
CA CYS A 80 -4.62 -11.99 5.97
C CYS A 80 -5.18 -11.57 4.58
N ALA A 81 -6.48 -11.34 4.50
CA ALA A 81 -7.15 -10.91 3.27
C ALA A 81 -6.54 -9.63 2.67
N LYS A 82 -6.03 -8.69 3.50
CA LYS A 82 -5.32 -7.49 3.01
C LYS A 82 -4.01 -7.83 2.33
N GLY A 83 -3.25 -8.78 2.88
CA GLY A 83 -2.02 -9.29 2.27
C GLY A 83 -2.30 -10.01 0.95
N ALA A 84 -3.38 -10.78 0.88
CA ALA A 84 -3.82 -11.43 -0.36
C ALA A 84 -4.18 -10.42 -1.47
N ALA A 85 -4.65 -9.23 -1.11
CA ALA A 85 -5.06 -8.18 -2.03
C ALA A 85 -4.00 -7.08 -2.25
N VAL A 86 -2.76 -7.25 -1.76
CA VAL A 86 -1.75 -6.18 -1.82
C VAL A 86 -1.41 -5.77 -3.26
N ARG A 87 -1.51 -6.69 -4.21
CA ARG A 87 -1.33 -6.43 -5.64
C ARG A 87 -2.24 -5.31 -6.15
N GLU A 88 -3.48 -5.25 -5.68
CA GLU A 88 -4.47 -4.26 -6.12
C GLU A 88 -4.02 -2.82 -5.83
N HIS A 89 -3.27 -2.61 -4.75
CA HIS A 89 -2.69 -1.31 -4.43
C HIS A 89 -1.50 -0.94 -5.32
N GLY A 90 -0.78 -1.95 -5.85
CA GLY A 90 0.36 -1.75 -6.72
C GLY A 90 -0.02 -1.24 -8.11
N HIS A 91 -1.13 -1.71 -8.65
CA HIS A 91 -1.53 -1.51 -10.04
C HIS A 91 -2.90 -0.84 -10.22
N GLY A 92 -3.53 -0.36 -9.15
CA GLY A 92 -4.82 0.34 -9.23
C GLY A 92 -4.73 1.59 -10.11
N GLU A 93 -5.76 1.85 -10.91
CA GLU A 93 -5.84 3.05 -11.78
C GLU A 93 -5.72 4.35 -11.00
N ARG A 94 -6.16 4.34 -9.73
CA ARG A 94 -6.11 5.50 -8.82
C ARG A 94 -4.79 5.69 -8.10
N ARG A 95 -3.81 4.79 -8.32
CA ARG A 95 -2.52 4.91 -7.67
C ARG A 95 -1.76 6.11 -8.21
N LEU A 96 -1.31 6.99 -7.30
CA LEU A 96 -0.40 8.07 -7.64
C LEU A 96 0.96 7.49 -8.06
N LYS A 97 1.40 7.87 -9.26
CA LYS A 97 2.69 7.42 -9.83
C LYS A 97 3.76 8.50 -9.77
N TYR A 98 3.37 9.73 -9.52
CA TYR A 98 4.24 10.89 -9.53
C TYR A 98 3.83 11.86 -8.43
N PRO A 99 4.76 12.70 -7.91
CA PRO A 99 4.41 13.78 -7.01
C PRO A 99 3.46 14.76 -7.70
N MET A 100 2.52 15.27 -6.93
CA MET A 100 1.52 16.24 -7.40
C MET A 100 1.52 17.45 -6.48
N LYS A 101 1.46 18.65 -7.08
CA LYS A 101 1.36 19.92 -6.38
C LYS A 101 0.05 20.61 -6.73
N LEU A 102 -0.65 21.13 -5.74
CA LEU A 102 -1.86 21.94 -5.96
C LEU A 102 -1.46 23.35 -6.36
N VAL A 103 -1.82 23.77 -7.57
CA VAL A 103 -1.54 25.09 -8.11
C VAL A 103 -2.82 25.67 -8.69
N GLY A 104 -3.32 26.75 -8.09
CA GLY A 104 -4.56 27.40 -8.56
C GLY A 104 -5.78 26.48 -8.49
N GLY A 105 -5.89 25.65 -7.47
CA GLY A 105 -6.99 24.69 -7.31
C GLY A 105 -6.91 23.42 -8.18
N GLN A 106 -5.85 23.27 -8.97
CA GLN A 106 -5.63 22.09 -9.82
C GLN A 106 -4.38 21.34 -9.43
N TRP A 107 -4.47 19.99 -9.39
CA TRP A 107 -3.32 19.13 -9.16
C TRP A 107 -2.45 19.04 -10.41
N LYS A 108 -1.19 19.50 -10.31
CA LYS A 108 -0.20 19.43 -11.38
C LYS A 108 0.92 18.47 -10.99
N ARG A 109 1.33 17.65 -11.94
CA ARG A 109 2.49 16.76 -11.79
C ARG A 109 3.76 17.60 -11.68
N VAL A 110 4.64 17.23 -10.73
CA VAL A 110 5.99 17.78 -10.57
C VAL A 110 7.03 16.65 -10.60
N SER A 111 8.30 16.97 -10.79
CA SER A 111 9.37 16.00 -10.67
C SER A 111 9.64 15.65 -9.21
N TRP A 112 10.28 14.50 -8.96
CA TRP A 112 10.73 14.13 -7.62
C TRP A 112 11.73 15.13 -7.04
N ASN A 113 12.69 15.58 -7.84
CA ASN A 113 13.68 16.58 -7.39
C ASN A 113 12.97 17.87 -6.96
N GLN A 114 12.10 18.40 -7.80
CA GLN A 114 11.33 19.59 -7.46
C GLN A 114 10.51 19.41 -6.17
N ALA A 115 9.84 18.24 -6.00
CA ALA A 115 9.03 17.99 -4.80
C ALA A 115 9.91 17.92 -3.54
N ILE A 116 11.07 17.26 -3.63
CA ILE A 116 12.00 17.11 -2.50
C ILE A 116 12.61 18.48 -2.13
N ASP A 117 13.07 19.23 -3.11
CA ASP A 117 13.68 20.55 -2.89
C ASP A 117 12.66 21.52 -2.26
N GLU A 118 11.47 21.65 -2.85
CA GLU A 118 10.44 22.56 -2.33
C GLU A 118 9.99 22.19 -0.90
N VAL A 119 9.80 20.89 -0.61
CA VAL A 119 9.42 20.43 0.72
C VAL A 119 10.56 20.63 1.71
N GLY A 120 11.80 20.31 1.31
CA GLY A 120 12.99 20.51 2.13
C GLY A 120 13.21 21.97 2.51
N ASP A 121 13.12 22.87 1.53
CA ASP A 121 13.28 24.31 1.75
C ASP A 121 12.22 24.87 2.70
N GLN A 122 10.95 24.47 2.52
CA GLN A 122 9.88 24.89 3.43
C GLN A 122 10.07 24.35 4.86
N MET A 123 10.49 23.10 5.00
CA MET A 123 10.79 22.52 6.30
C MET A 123 11.94 23.27 6.98
N MET A 124 13.03 23.56 6.27
CA MET A 124 14.15 24.33 6.82
C MET A 124 13.74 25.73 7.26
N GLN A 125 12.95 26.44 6.46
CA GLN A 125 12.40 27.75 6.83
C GLN A 125 11.54 27.69 8.11
N ILE A 126 10.69 26.66 8.25
CA ILE A 126 9.89 26.45 9.45
C ILE A 126 10.79 26.20 10.65
N ARG A 127 11.82 25.36 10.49
CA ARG A 127 12.77 25.06 11.55
C ARG A 127 13.54 26.31 12.01
N GLU A 128 14.01 27.12 11.09
CA GLU A 128 14.73 28.36 11.37
C GLU A 128 13.84 29.38 12.10
N LYS A 129 12.59 29.52 11.65
CA LYS A 129 11.64 30.48 12.18
C LYS A 129 11.06 30.07 13.53
N SER A 130 10.73 28.80 13.71
CA SER A 130 9.89 28.30 14.80
C SER A 130 10.52 27.17 15.63
N GLY A 131 11.73 26.77 15.29
CA GLY A 131 12.45 25.67 15.95
C GLY A 131 12.03 24.28 15.49
N PRO A 132 12.81 23.23 15.83
CA PRO A 132 12.56 21.86 15.41
C PRO A 132 11.27 21.28 15.98
N ASP A 133 10.83 21.72 17.15
CA ASP A 133 9.61 21.23 17.80
C ASP A 133 8.32 21.74 17.19
N SER A 134 8.40 22.63 16.21
CA SER A 134 7.24 23.08 15.44
C SER A 134 6.72 22.05 14.42
N VAL A 135 7.47 20.97 14.20
CA VAL A 135 7.11 19.88 13.28
C VAL A 135 6.73 18.64 14.09
N TYR A 136 5.58 18.06 13.77
CA TYR A 136 5.11 16.81 14.35
C TYR A 136 5.28 15.66 13.36
N TRP A 137 5.88 14.56 13.82
CA TRP A 137 6.19 13.39 13.03
C TRP A 137 5.23 12.25 13.36
N LEU A 138 4.29 11.98 12.47
CA LEU A 138 3.31 10.93 12.67
C LEU A 138 3.66 9.67 11.88
N GLY A 139 4.01 8.61 12.58
CA GLY A 139 4.30 7.29 12.04
C GLY A 139 3.04 6.47 11.72
N SER A 140 3.24 5.32 11.11
CA SER A 140 2.16 4.43 10.68
C SER A 140 2.51 2.96 10.89
N ALA A 141 1.51 2.14 11.25
CA ALA A 141 1.62 0.68 11.26
C ALA A 141 1.83 0.07 9.86
N LYS A 142 1.74 0.89 8.82
CA LYS A 142 2.04 0.47 7.43
C LYS A 142 3.52 0.59 7.06
N PHE A 143 4.34 1.12 7.94
CA PHE A 143 5.77 1.16 7.73
C PHE A 143 6.37 -0.24 7.87
N ASN A 144 7.26 -0.61 6.98
CA ASN A 144 8.16 -1.74 7.19
C ASN A 144 9.27 -1.34 8.19
N ASN A 145 10.11 -2.29 8.57
CA ASN A 145 11.17 -2.05 9.57
C ASN A 145 12.16 -0.98 9.11
N GLU A 146 12.55 -1.00 7.84
CA GLU A 146 13.48 -0.05 7.26
C GLU A 146 12.89 1.36 7.23
N GLN A 147 11.63 1.50 6.84
CA GLN A 147 10.92 2.78 6.86
C GLN A 147 10.78 3.33 8.28
N SER A 148 10.44 2.49 9.25
CA SER A 148 10.33 2.88 10.66
C SER A 148 11.65 3.37 11.22
N TYR A 149 12.75 2.67 10.90
CA TYR A 149 14.10 3.06 11.29
C TYR A 149 14.50 4.41 10.68
N LEU A 150 14.33 4.57 9.36
CA LEU A 150 14.66 5.81 8.67
C LEU A 150 13.82 6.99 9.17
N PHE A 151 12.53 6.77 9.37
CA PHE A 151 11.61 7.78 9.90
C PHE A 151 12.07 8.27 11.29
N ARG A 152 12.35 7.35 12.22
CA ARG A 152 12.81 7.71 13.56
C ARG A 152 14.18 8.38 13.55
N LYS A 153 15.10 7.86 12.74
CA LYS A 153 16.43 8.46 12.57
C LYS A 153 16.35 9.88 12.03
N PHE A 154 15.50 10.12 11.03
CA PHE A 154 15.30 11.44 10.45
C PHE A 154 14.72 12.43 11.48
N ALA A 155 13.70 12.03 12.23
CA ALA A 155 13.13 12.86 13.30
C ALA A 155 14.16 13.21 14.40
N ALA A 156 15.02 12.25 14.76
CA ALA A 156 16.12 12.50 15.72
C ALA A 156 17.17 13.48 15.17
N MET A 157 17.54 13.34 13.89
CA MET A 157 18.45 14.28 13.22
C MET A 157 17.82 15.67 13.04
N TRP A 158 16.51 15.73 12.86
CA TRP A 158 15.76 16.99 12.83
C TRP A 158 15.85 17.73 14.15
N GLY A 159 15.97 17.01 15.26
CA GLY A 159 16.18 17.57 16.60
C GLY A 159 14.89 17.73 17.41
N THR A 160 13.90 16.88 17.20
CA THR A 160 12.64 16.89 17.94
C THR A 160 12.27 15.52 18.51
N ASN A 161 11.53 15.53 19.62
CA ASN A 161 10.85 14.37 20.20
C ASN A 161 9.33 14.36 19.89
N ASN A 162 8.84 15.27 19.08
CA ASN A 162 7.44 15.32 18.66
C ASN A 162 7.14 14.22 17.62
N VAL A 163 7.26 12.98 18.06
CA VAL A 163 7.06 11.78 17.26
C VAL A 163 5.99 10.93 17.91
N ASP A 164 4.98 10.55 17.13
CA ASP A 164 3.95 9.62 17.58
C ASP A 164 3.56 8.67 16.47
N HIS A 165 2.66 7.75 16.78
CA HIS A 165 2.26 6.67 15.89
C HIS A 165 0.76 6.40 16.03
N GLN A 166 0.09 6.07 14.93
CA GLN A 166 -1.34 5.77 14.93
C GLN A 166 -1.72 4.58 15.84
N ALA A 167 -0.75 3.75 16.22
CA ALA A 167 -0.96 2.66 17.16
C ALA A 167 -1.47 3.13 18.54
N ARG A 168 -1.21 4.37 18.92
CA ARG A 168 -1.77 4.97 20.13
C ARG A 168 -3.29 4.91 20.17
N ILE A 169 -3.96 5.09 19.04
CA ILE A 169 -5.41 5.05 18.92
C ILE A 169 -5.94 3.74 18.29
N CYS A 170 -5.07 2.79 17.96
CA CYS A 170 -5.42 1.49 17.40
C CYS A 170 -5.06 0.35 18.36
N HIS A 171 -3.77 0.09 18.57
CA HIS A 171 -3.28 -1.00 19.43
C HIS A 171 -3.52 -0.73 20.92
N SER A 172 -3.58 0.50 21.33
CA SER A 172 -3.83 0.89 22.72
C SER A 172 -5.33 0.84 23.06
N THR A 173 -6.17 1.54 22.30
CA THR A 173 -7.61 1.66 22.62
C THR A 173 -8.46 0.55 22.00
N THR A 174 -8.36 0.35 20.69
CA THR A 174 -9.20 -0.61 19.96
C THR A 174 -8.87 -2.05 20.37
N VAL A 175 -7.60 -2.42 20.47
CA VAL A 175 -7.21 -3.78 20.88
C VAL A 175 -7.63 -4.05 22.31
N ALA A 176 -7.45 -3.12 23.23
CA ALA A 176 -7.92 -3.25 24.61
C ALA A 176 -9.45 -3.37 24.67
N GLY A 177 -10.18 -2.58 23.87
CA GLY A 177 -11.65 -2.67 23.77
C GLY A 177 -12.09 -4.04 23.30
N VAL A 178 -11.55 -4.54 22.21
CA VAL A 178 -11.88 -5.87 21.64
C VAL A 178 -11.51 -7.01 22.59
N ALA A 179 -10.40 -6.89 23.33
CA ALA A 179 -9.98 -7.92 24.26
C ALA A 179 -10.85 -8.02 25.53
N ASN A 180 -11.63 -6.99 25.83
CA ASN A 180 -12.52 -6.93 27.02
C ASN A 180 -14.01 -7.14 26.68
N THR A 181 -14.35 -7.41 25.45
CA THR A 181 -15.71 -7.76 24.99
C THR A 181 -15.82 -9.22 24.61
#